data_d1e60557b7912d365f1cb6c207f0fce6
#
_entry.id   d1e60557b7912d365f1cb6c207f0fce6
#
_cell.length_a   1.000
_cell.length_b   1.000
_cell.length_c   1.000
_cell.angle_alpha   90.00
_cell.angle_beta   90.00
_cell.angle_gamma   90.00
#
_symmetry.space_group_name_H-M   'P 1'
#
loop_
_entity.id
_entity.type
_entity.pdbx_description
1 polymer ?
#
loop_
_entity_poly.entity_id
_entity_poly.type
_entity_poly.pdbx_seq_one_letter_code
_entity_poly.pdbx_strand_id
1 'polypeptide(L)'
;QDIFLEGWKRQLELAIAWNRVDIAETEIFTEESQWKSSDLHWAMSAALVSNKPQFVSLLLENGVNLWDFLHDEQTLSKLYTQMPSCFFLRKLAKRVHKFKKENVNTRTPLMEDDAKAQRDPGVDLFLWAVVQNNKELAEIFWEQCRDCMAAALAASKILKKMSIEGGDADEAEDMIELANHYENHAIGVFSECYSSDVERAQKLLVRVSHLWGRTTCLRLALEADNKNFVAQSGVQALLTQIWCGELSVDNPVWRVLICMVFFPLIYTSFLVFRRPLSIWSRLVCLYSSPQVKFYWSIVSYFAFLFLFAVVIMIDFQTTPSAGEVLLYIWLFSLVCEEVRQVREYTKMYINDLWNILDVLSIVLFIIGLAFRLTAELFYAGKILLCIDFVVFCLRLMAIFTISRTLGPKIIIMMDMFSFMFLLSIWVVAYGVAKQGILIHNENRLDWIVRGAVYEPYLIIFGNVPTNVDNTAFDMNTCSMNGTDPLKPKCPVLNDSQTPAFPDWLTIIMLCVYLLFANILLLNLLIAIFNFTFEEVQDNTDRIWKFQRYELIKEYHSRPAAPPPFIILSHLYILIRSIVLRRPHIKSKDFSKD
;
A
#
# COMPACT_ATOMS: atom_id res chain seq x y z
N GLN A 1 14.18 -62.01 15.65
CA GLN A 1 14.06 -60.54 15.61
C GLN A 1 13.19 -60.08 14.40
N ASP A 2 13.31 -60.70 13.21
CA ASP A 2 12.56 -60.27 12.00
C ASP A 2 11.06 -60.54 12.07
N ILE A 3 10.59 -61.60 12.74
CA ILE A 3 9.16 -61.92 12.90
C ILE A 3 8.47 -60.98 13.85
N PHE A 4 9.16 -60.45 14.84
CA PHE A 4 8.64 -59.42 15.76
C PHE A 4 8.54 -58.04 15.08
N LEU A 5 9.49 -57.75 14.19
CA LEU A 5 9.54 -56.50 13.42
C LEU A 5 8.43 -56.37 12.35
N GLU A 6 7.91 -57.47 11.76
CA GLU A 6 6.77 -57.40 10.86
C GLU A 6 5.42 -57.24 11.58
N GLY A 7 5.28 -57.72 12.80
CA GLY A 7 4.04 -57.63 13.59
C GLY A 7 3.65 -56.19 13.94
N TRP A 8 4.57 -55.42 14.49
CA TRP A 8 4.29 -54.04 14.94
C TRP A 8 4.06 -53.09 13.76
N LYS A 9 4.74 -53.26 12.63
CA LYS A 9 4.51 -52.47 11.41
C LYS A 9 3.06 -52.59 10.95
N ARG A 10 2.54 -53.81 10.91
CA ARG A 10 1.16 -54.05 10.52
C ARG A 10 0.16 -53.52 11.53
N GLN A 11 0.49 -53.59 12.84
CA GLN A 11 -0.35 -53.00 13.89
C GLN A 11 -0.37 -51.47 13.78
N LEU A 12 0.77 -50.82 13.56
CA LEU A 12 0.85 -49.35 13.39
C LEU A 12 0.13 -48.90 12.10
N GLU A 13 0.26 -49.66 11.00
CA GLU A 13 -0.46 -49.39 9.76
C GLU A 13 -1.98 -49.41 9.96
N LEU A 14 -2.48 -50.43 10.67
CA LEU A 14 -3.90 -50.54 11.01
C LEU A 14 -4.36 -49.42 11.97
N ALA A 15 -3.53 -49.07 12.96
CA ALA A 15 -3.82 -47.97 13.88
C ALA A 15 -3.91 -46.63 13.14
N ILE A 16 -3.01 -46.34 12.23
CA ILE A 16 -3.06 -45.15 11.37
C ILE A 16 -4.30 -45.16 10.47
N ALA A 17 -4.60 -46.29 9.80
CA ALA A 17 -5.74 -46.42 8.91
C ALA A 17 -7.07 -46.16 9.65
N TRP A 18 -7.21 -46.68 10.86
CA TRP A 18 -8.41 -46.53 11.69
C TRP A 18 -8.42 -45.30 12.60
N ASN A 19 -7.37 -44.51 12.56
CA ASN A 19 -7.17 -43.32 13.40
C ASN A 19 -7.24 -43.61 14.91
N ARG A 20 -6.67 -44.72 15.34
CA ARG A 20 -6.65 -45.16 16.75
C ARG A 20 -5.29 -44.83 17.38
N VAL A 21 -5.11 -43.55 17.73
CA VAL A 21 -3.90 -43.03 18.38
C VAL A 21 -3.72 -43.67 19.76
N ASP A 22 -4.81 -43.87 20.49
CA ASP A 22 -4.86 -44.50 21.79
C ASP A 22 -4.20 -45.90 21.81
N ILE A 23 -4.49 -46.73 20.80
CA ILE A 23 -3.88 -48.06 20.66
C ILE A 23 -2.36 -47.94 20.31
N ALA A 24 -2.02 -47.01 19.47
CA ALA A 24 -0.62 -46.81 19.09
C ALA A 24 0.24 -46.38 20.31
N GLU A 25 -0.30 -45.47 21.14
CA GLU A 25 0.37 -44.96 22.33
C GLU A 25 0.50 -46.03 23.41
N THR A 26 -0.53 -46.83 23.66
CA THR A 26 -0.54 -47.80 24.78
C THR A 26 0.13 -49.14 24.43
N GLU A 27 -0.01 -49.60 23.19
CA GLU A 27 0.44 -50.94 22.80
C GLU A 27 1.70 -50.97 21.92
N ILE A 28 2.00 -49.89 21.20
CA ILE A 28 3.12 -49.86 20.26
C ILE A 28 4.27 -48.99 20.76
N PHE A 29 3.97 -47.79 21.25
CA PHE A 29 4.95 -46.82 21.74
C PHE A 29 5.05 -46.86 23.27
N THR A 30 5.44 -48.00 23.82
CA THR A 30 5.65 -48.19 25.26
C THR A 30 7.01 -47.67 25.68
N GLU A 31 7.19 -47.34 26.98
CA GLU A 31 8.45 -46.85 27.53
C GLU A 31 9.67 -47.79 27.34
N GLU A 32 9.40 -49.08 27.11
CA GLU A 32 10.40 -50.09 26.85
C GLU A 32 10.87 -50.16 25.37
N SER A 33 10.13 -49.52 24.46
CA SER A 33 10.41 -49.58 23.01
C SER A 33 11.35 -48.47 22.58
N GLN A 34 12.54 -48.83 22.10
CA GLN A 34 13.47 -47.89 21.46
C GLN A 34 13.34 -47.95 19.94
N TRP A 35 12.82 -46.88 19.34
CA TRP A 35 12.64 -46.76 17.92
C TRP A 35 13.77 -45.99 17.28
N LYS A 36 14.24 -46.43 16.09
CA LYS A 36 15.11 -45.62 15.25
C LYS A 36 14.24 -44.74 14.35
N SER A 37 14.63 -43.48 14.14
CA SER A 37 13.96 -42.55 13.28
C SER A 37 13.64 -43.13 11.90
N SER A 38 14.58 -43.87 11.29
CA SER A 38 14.45 -44.53 9.99
C SER A 38 13.29 -45.53 9.91
N ASP A 39 13.02 -46.22 11.02
CA ASP A 39 12.00 -47.26 11.06
C ASP A 39 10.57 -46.71 10.99
N LEU A 40 10.41 -45.45 11.40
CA LEU A 40 9.13 -44.74 11.48
C LEU A 40 8.85 -43.83 10.27
N HIS A 41 9.77 -43.65 9.32
CA HIS A 41 9.61 -42.75 8.17
C HIS A 41 8.41 -43.11 7.29
N TRP A 42 8.15 -44.41 7.08
CA TRP A 42 6.98 -44.84 6.32
C TRP A 42 5.66 -44.50 7.01
N ALA A 43 5.60 -44.64 8.36
CA ALA A 43 4.44 -44.29 9.17
C ALA A 43 4.21 -42.78 9.14
N MET A 44 5.27 -41.98 9.22
CA MET A 44 5.22 -40.53 9.08
C MET A 44 4.66 -40.11 7.72
N SER A 45 5.15 -40.73 6.63
CA SER A 45 4.60 -40.49 5.30
C SER A 45 3.13 -40.87 5.20
N ALA A 46 2.73 -42.02 5.75
CA ALA A 46 1.34 -42.48 5.74
C ALA A 46 0.42 -41.54 6.56
N ALA A 47 0.88 -41.10 7.73
CA ALA A 47 0.13 -40.16 8.60
C ALA A 47 -0.05 -38.78 7.92
N LEU A 48 0.98 -38.27 7.24
CA LEU A 48 0.94 -37.01 6.50
C LEU A 48 -0.05 -37.07 5.33
N VAL A 49 0.03 -38.13 4.49
CA VAL A 49 -0.84 -38.30 3.33
C VAL A 49 -2.28 -38.52 3.73
N SER A 50 -2.52 -39.27 4.83
CA SER A 50 -3.86 -39.56 5.36
C SER A 50 -4.43 -38.42 6.20
N ASN A 51 -3.72 -37.31 6.36
CA ASN A 51 -4.10 -36.18 7.20
C ASN A 51 -4.44 -36.59 8.64
N LYS A 52 -3.47 -37.19 9.35
CA LYS A 52 -3.60 -37.66 10.72
C LYS A 52 -2.66 -36.88 11.66
N PRO A 53 -3.01 -35.63 12.06
CA PRO A 53 -2.12 -34.76 12.83
C PRO A 53 -1.71 -35.36 14.19
N GLN A 54 -2.61 -36.04 14.87
CA GLN A 54 -2.30 -36.68 16.16
C GLN A 54 -1.24 -37.79 16.02
N PHE A 55 -1.25 -38.56 14.94
CA PHE A 55 -0.19 -39.53 14.68
C PHE A 55 1.14 -38.85 14.33
N VAL A 56 1.10 -37.72 13.61
CA VAL A 56 2.31 -36.95 13.32
C VAL A 56 2.95 -36.44 14.62
N SER A 57 2.17 -35.91 15.56
CA SER A 57 2.67 -35.51 16.87
C SER A 57 3.27 -36.68 17.63
N LEU A 58 2.54 -37.80 17.75
CA LEU A 58 3.01 -39.00 18.42
C LEU A 58 4.34 -39.54 17.82
N LEU A 59 4.48 -39.53 16.50
CA LEU A 59 5.69 -39.99 15.83
C LEU A 59 6.88 -39.05 16.09
N LEU A 60 6.65 -37.74 16.15
CA LEU A 60 7.69 -36.74 16.52
C LEU A 60 8.13 -36.91 17.98
N GLU A 61 7.21 -37.13 18.90
CA GLU A 61 7.49 -37.41 20.32
C GLU A 61 8.29 -38.71 20.50
N ASN A 62 8.05 -39.71 19.66
CA ASN A 62 8.79 -40.97 19.66
C ASN A 62 10.07 -40.97 18.83
N GLY A 63 10.62 -39.79 18.53
CA GLY A 63 11.99 -39.63 18.06
C GLY A 63 12.15 -39.61 16.52
N VAL A 64 11.11 -39.38 15.73
CA VAL A 64 11.26 -39.14 14.30
C VAL A 64 12.02 -37.84 14.08
N ASN A 65 13.18 -37.95 13.44
CA ASN A 65 14.00 -36.79 13.08
C ASN A 65 13.60 -36.28 11.69
N LEU A 66 13.11 -35.05 11.62
CA LEU A 66 12.69 -34.43 10.37
C LEU A 66 13.83 -34.23 9.37
N TRP A 67 15.08 -34.08 9.84
CA TRP A 67 16.25 -33.98 8.97
C TRP A 67 16.51 -35.30 8.23
N ASP A 68 16.41 -36.41 8.93
CA ASP A 68 16.59 -37.73 8.34
C ASP A 68 15.43 -38.09 7.43
N PHE A 69 14.20 -37.70 7.82
CA PHE A 69 12.99 -37.94 7.06
C PHE A 69 12.98 -37.21 5.70
N LEU A 70 13.43 -35.95 5.65
CA LEU A 70 13.52 -35.16 4.43
C LEU A 70 14.92 -35.13 3.80
N HIS A 71 15.81 -36.03 4.21
CA HIS A 71 17.14 -36.13 3.61
C HIS A 71 17.07 -36.38 2.11
N ASP A 72 16.10 -37.19 1.66
CA ASP A 72 15.80 -37.41 0.25
C ASP A 72 14.82 -36.36 -0.27
N GLU A 73 15.26 -35.56 -1.27
CA GLU A 73 14.40 -34.58 -1.97
C GLU A 73 13.18 -35.23 -2.65
N GLN A 74 13.23 -36.53 -2.92
CA GLN A 74 12.12 -37.26 -3.50
C GLN A 74 10.94 -37.41 -2.54
N THR A 75 11.18 -37.48 -1.24
CA THR A 75 10.13 -37.58 -0.21
C THR A 75 9.24 -36.33 -0.21
N LEU A 76 9.83 -35.14 -0.21
CA LEU A 76 9.08 -33.89 -0.29
C LEU A 76 8.35 -33.74 -1.63
N SER A 77 9.00 -34.12 -2.72
CA SER A 77 8.38 -34.10 -4.07
C SER A 77 7.16 -35.05 -4.15
N LYS A 78 7.24 -36.24 -3.53
CA LYS A 78 6.10 -37.18 -3.44
C LYS A 78 4.94 -36.59 -2.65
N LEU A 79 5.19 -35.94 -1.52
CA LEU A 79 4.17 -35.25 -0.71
C LEU A 79 3.45 -34.18 -1.55
N TYR A 80 4.20 -33.35 -2.30
CA TYR A 80 3.58 -32.33 -3.17
C TYR A 80 2.83 -32.91 -4.39
N THR A 81 3.24 -34.07 -4.91
CA THR A 81 2.52 -34.72 -6.03
C THR A 81 1.22 -35.38 -5.61
N GLN A 82 1.10 -35.79 -4.36
CA GLN A 82 -0.11 -36.40 -3.79
C GLN A 82 -1.16 -35.37 -3.34
N MET A 83 -0.83 -34.09 -3.41
CA MET A 83 -1.78 -33.01 -3.08
C MET A 83 -2.89 -32.91 -4.13
N PRO A 84 -4.15 -32.61 -3.71
CA PRO A 84 -5.18 -32.19 -4.65
C PRO A 84 -4.68 -31.02 -5.49
N SER A 85 -4.97 -31.01 -6.78
CA SER A 85 -4.47 -29.97 -7.69
C SER A 85 -5.11 -28.63 -7.39
N CYS A 86 -4.46 -27.82 -6.56
CA CYS A 86 -4.84 -26.44 -6.26
C CYS A 86 -4.46 -25.51 -7.43
N PHE A 87 -5.33 -24.58 -7.78
CA PHE A 87 -5.08 -23.56 -8.81
C PHE A 87 -3.81 -22.74 -8.50
N PHE A 88 -3.58 -22.42 -7.23
CA PHE A 88 -2.40 -21.69 -6.77
C PHE A 88 -1.09 -22.45 -7.06
N LEU A 89 -1.04 -23.76 -6.77
CA LEU A 89 0.14 -24.58 -7.04
C LEU A 89 0.45 -24.66 -8.54
N ARG A 90 -0.58 -24.78 -9.39
CA ARG A 90 -0.40 -24.76 -10.86
C ARG A 90 0.18 -23.42 -11.33
N LYS A 91 -0.27 -22.32 -10.77
CA LYS A 91 0.22 -20.97 -11.09
C LYS A 91 1.65 -20.75 -10.60
N LEU A 92 1.95 -21.23 -9.38
CA LEU A 92 3.29 -21.20 -8.80
C LEU A 92 4.28 -22.03 -9.63
N ALA A 93 3.90 -23.26 -10.00
CA ALA A 93 4.72 -24.14 -10.85
C ALA A 93 5.04 -23.48 -12.21
N LYS A 94 4.05 -22.84 -12.86
CA LYS A 94 4.28 -22.08 -14.10
C LYS A 94 5.27 -20.92 -13.89
N ARG A 95 5.19 -20.20 -12.78
CA ARG A 95 6.13 -19.11 -12.45
C ARG A 95 7.54 -19.65 -12.22
N VAL A 96 7.68 -20.72 -11.43
CA VAL A 96 8.98 -21.35 -11.15
C VAL A 96 9.62 -21.86 -12.45
N HIS A 97 8.86 -22.49 -13.36
CA HIS A 97 9.35 -22.90 -14.66
C HIS A 97 9.85 -21.72 -15.51
N LYS A 98 9.14 -20.59 -15.47
CA LYS A 98 9.56 -19.37 -16.18
C LYS A 98 10.87 -18.82 -15.61
N PHE A 99 11.01 -18.73 -14.27
CA PHE A 99 12.24 -18.29 -13.59
C PHE A 99 13.42 -19.24 -13.86
N LYS A 100 13.17 -20.56 -13.90
CA LYS A 100 14.21 -21.56 -14.18
C LYS A 100 14.74 -21.42 -15.61
N LYS A 101 13.86 -21.07 -16.56
CA LYS A 101 14.22 -20.85 -17.97
C LYS A 101 15.01 -19.55 -18.19
N GLU A 102 14.74 -18.51 -17.40
CA GLU A 102 15.45 -17.22 -17.48
C GLU A 102 16.81 -17.24 -16.77
N ASN A 103 17.02 -18.08 -15.75
CA ASN A 103 18.22 -18.10 -14.91
C ASN A 103 19.20 -19.28 -15.17
N VAL A 104 19.00 -20.06 -16.21
CA VAL A 104 19.88 -21.21 -16.55
C VAL A 104 21.33 -20.76 -16.85
N ASN A 105 21.56 -19.50 -17.20
CA ASN A 105 22.88 -18.98 -17.60
C ASN A 105 23.74 -18.36 -16.49
N THR A 106 23.30 -18.37 -15.21
CA THR A 106 24.01 -17.61 -14.13
C THR A 106 24.28 -18.38 -12.83
N ARG A 107 24.14 -19.69 -12.80
CA ARG A 107 24.42 -20.47 -11.57
C ARG A 107 25.88 -20.90 -11.53
N THR A 108 26.64 -20.35 -10.59
CA THR A 108 27.94 -20.90 -10.16
C THR A 108 27.73 -22.03 -9.15
N PRO A 109 28.55 -23.12 -9.17
CA PRO A 109 28.42 -24.29 -8.27
C PRO A 109 28.47 -23.96 -6.77
N LEU A 110 29.11 -22.86 -6.39
CA LEU A 110 29.24 -22.39 -4.98
C LEU A 110 27.91 -21.99 -4.33
N MET A 111 26.85 -21.71 -5.10
CA MET A 111 25.53 -21.36 -4.55
C MET A 111 24.67 -22.59 -4.17
N GLU A 112 24.98 -23.76 -4.63
CA GLU A 112 24.19 -24.97 -4.38
C GLU A 112 24.53 -25.62 -3.02
N ASP A 113 25.78 -25.56 -2.59
CA ASP A 113 26.22 -26.10 -1.30
C ASP A 113 25.79 -25.20 -0.12
N ASP A 114 25.81 -23.87 -0.30
CA ASP A 114 25.30 -22.92 0.71
C ASP A 114 23.76 -23.04 0.87
N ALA A 115 23.02 -23.34 -0.18
CA ALA A 115 21.57 -23.52 -0.13
C ALA A 115 21.19 -24.84 0.59
N LYS A 116 21.99 -25.90 0.47
CA LYS A 116 21.76 -27.17 1.19
C LYS A 116 22.07 -27.04 2.69
N ALA A 117 23.11 -26.30 3.05
CA ALA A 117 23.48 -26.06 4.45
C ALA A 117 22.46 -25.21 5.24
N GLN A 118 21.59 -24.46 4.54
CA GLN A 118 20.58 -23.57 5.16
C GLN A 118 19.15 -24.12 5.11
N ARG A 119 18.92 -25.36 4.63
CA ARG A 119 17.60 -25.98 4.58
C ARG A 119 17.07 -26.21 6.00
N ASP A 120 15.78 -26.00 6.21
CA ASP A 120 15.08 -26.31 7.46
C ASP A 120 13.86 -27.21 7.15
N PRO A 121 13.93 -28.49 7.50
CA PRO A 121 12.86 -29.46 7.25
C PRO A 121 11.51 -29.09 7.88
N GLY A 122 11.56 -28.45 9.06
CA GLY A 122 10.35 -27.94 9.71
C GLY A 122 9.63 -26.90 8.85
N VAL A 123 10.38 -25.98 8.23
CA VAL A 123 9.84 -24.97 7.32
C VAL A 123 9.27 -25.61 6.04
N ASP A 124 9.92 -26.62 5.47
CA ASP A 124 9.45 -27.29 4.27
C ASP A 124 8.10 -27.98 4.49
N LEU A 125 7.92 -28.71 5.61
CA LEU A 125 6.65 -29.36 5.97
C LEU A 125 5.58 -28.36 6.42
N PHE A 126 6.00 -27.32 7.13
CA PHE A 126 5.10 -26.22 7.51
C PHE A 126 4.50 -25.56 6.25
N LEU A 127 5.31 -25.21 5.27
CA LEU A 127 4.84 -24.64 4.01
C LEU A 127 3.90 -25.61 3.26
N TRP A 128 4.23 -26.90 3.26
CA TRP A 128 3.39 -27.92 2.65
C TRP A 128 2.00 -27.97 3.32
N ALA A 129 1.93 -27.94 4.64
CA ALA A 129 0.68 -27.94 5.38
C ALA A 129 -0.13 -26.62 5.21
N VAL A 130 0.54 -25.47 5.21
CA VAL A 130 -0.08 -24.16 4.96
C VAL A 130 -0.72 -24.07 3.58
N VAL A 131 -0.04 -24.58 2.54
CA VAL A 131 -0.58 -24.58 1.17
C VAL A 131 -1.79 -25.49 1.02
N GLN A 132 -1.92 -26.52 1.87
CA GLN A 132 -3.12 -27.36 1.95
C GLN A 132 -4.28 -26.76 2.75
N ASN A 133 -4.09 -25.59 3.36
CA ASN A 133 -5.01 -24.99 4.32
C ASN A 133 -5.30 -25.92 5.51
N ASN A 134 -4.30 -26.71 5.92
CA ASN A 134 -4.43 -27.64 7.03
C ASN A 134 -3.87 -27.03 8.32
N LYS A 135 -4.77 -26.54 9.15
CA LYS A 135 -4.41 -25.84 10.41
C LYS A 135 -3.64 -26.73 11.38
N GLU A 136 -4.16 -27.94 11.63
CA GLU A 136 -3.62 -28.82 12.68
C GLU A 136 -2.20 -29.30 12.35
N LEU A 137 -1.96 -29.73 11.11
CA LEU A 137 -0.60 -30.13 10.67
C LEU A 137 0.36 -28.94 10.63
N ALA A 138 -0.15 -27.79 10.20
CA ALA A 138 0.69 -26.61 10.13
C ALA A 138 1.12 -26.11 11.53
N GLU A 139 0.26 -26.22 12.56
CA GLU A 139 0.64 -25.90 13.95
C GLU A 139 1.76 -26.81 14.46
N ILE A 140 1.66 -28.13 14.25
CA ILE A 140 2.70 -29.08 14.67
C ILE A 140 4.05 -28.73 14.03
N PHE A 141 4.08 -28.43 12.74
CA PHE A 141 5.34 -28.08 12.06
C PHE A 141 5.81 -26.67 12.33
N TRP A 142 4.91 -25.74 12.66
CA TRP A 142 5.30 -24.40 13.09
C TRP A 142 6.15 -24.41 14.37
N GLU A 143 5.80 -25.25 15.31
CA GLU A 143 6.58 -25.46 16.54
C GLU A 143 7.98 -26.03 16.26
N GLN A 144 8.14 -26.79 15.18
CA GLN A 144 9.43 -27.37 14.76
C GLN A 144 10.30 -26.38 13.96
N CYS A 145 9.77 -25.19 13.59
CA CYS A 145 10.53 -24.20 12.85
C CYS A 145 11.54 -23.47 13.74
N ARG A 146 12.78 -23.30 13.25
CA ARG A 146 13.81 -22.52 13.96
C ARG A 146 13.48 -21.03 14.04
N ASP A 147 12.76 -20.49 13.08
CA ASP A 147 12.36 -19.08 13.00
C ASP A 147 10.83 -18.99 12.97
N CYS A 148 10.19 -19.31 14.12
CA CYS A 148 8.74 -19.40 14.27
C CYS A 148 8.03 -18.10 13.89
N MET A 149 8.60 -16.94 14.24
CA MET A 149 8.01 -15.63 13.95
C MET A 149 7.99 -15.35 12.44
N ALA A 150 9.10 -15.56 11.75
CA ALA A 150 9.15 -15.37 10.29
C ALA A 150 8.29 -16.41 9.57
N ALA A 151 8.22 -17.64 10.05
CA ALA A 151 7.37 -18.70 9.51
C ALA A 151 5.88 -18.30 9.58
N ALA A 152 5.41 -17.84 10.75
CA ALA A 152 4.04 -17.40 10.93
C ALA A 152 3.66 -16.21 10.02
N LEU A 153 4.55 -15.20 9.92
CA LEU A 153 4.33 -14.07 9.02
C LEU A 153 4.33 -14.47 7.53
N ALA A 154 5.18 -15.42 7.16
CA ALA A 154 5.20 -15.96 5.79
C ALA A 154 3.93 -16.76 5.47
N ALA A 155 3.43 -17.58 6.42
CA ALA A 155 2.17 -18.28 6.28
C ALA A 155 1.00 -17.32 6.11
N SER A 156 0.91 -16.29 6.95
CA SER A 156 -0.11 -15.24 6.83
C SER A 156 -0.07 -14.59 5.43
N LYS A 157 1.12 -14.28 4.91
CA LYS A 157 1.29 -13.71 3.57
C LYS A 157 0.82 -14.66 2.45
N ILE A 158 1.17 -15.94 2.55
CA ILE A 158 0.81 -16.96 1.55
C ILE A 158 -0.70 -17.15 1.54
N LEU A 159 -1.33 -17.33 2.70
CA LEU A 159 -2.78 -17.53 2.85
C LEU A 159 -3.58 -16.34 2.35
N LYS A 160 -3.23 -15.10 2.73
CA LYS A 160 -3.86 -13.88 2.21
C LYS A 160 -3.73 -13.77 0.69
N LYS A 161 -2.62 -14.23 0.11
CA LYS A 161 -2.46 -14.24 -1.33
C LYS A 161 -3.25 -15.34 -2.02
N MET A 162 -3.36 -16.49 -1.38
CA MET A 162 -4.19 -17.61 -1.87
C MET A 162 -5.67 -17.24 -1.87
N SER A 163 -6.18 -16.55 -0.84
CA SER A 163 -7.56 -16.10 -0.75
C SER A 163 -7.94 -15.14 -1.88
N ILE A 164 -7.03 -14.24 -2.29
CA ILE A 164 -7.27 -13.31 -3.41
C ILE A 164 -7.24 -14.04 -4.78
N GLU A 165 -6.41 -15.08 -4.92
CA GLU A 165 -6.24 -15.81 -6.18
C GLU A 165 -7.17 -17.03 -6.28
N GLY A 166 -7.81 -17.46 -5.17
CA GLY A 166 -8.81 -18.53 -5.12
C GLY A 166 -10.13 -18.10 -5.76
N GLY A 167 -10.86 -19.07 -6.32
CA GLY A 167 -12.13 -18.80 -7.00
C GLY A 167 -13.36 -19.05 -6.14
N ASP A 168 -13.22 -19.64 -4.95
CA ASP A 168 -14.30 -19.97 -4.03
C ASP A 168 -14.31 -18.99 -2.84
N ALA A 169 -15.46 -18.40 -2.55
CA ALA A 169 -15.62 -17.41 -1.49
C ALA A 169 -15.46 -18.01 -0.09
N ASP A 170 -16.00 -19.22 0.12
CA ASP A 170 -15.97 -19.90 1.43
C ASP A 170 -14.53 -20.32 1.78
N GLU A 171 -13.79 -20.90 0.80
CA GLU A 171 -12.36 -21.24 0.98
C GLU A 171 -11.51 -19.98 1.22
N ALA A 172 -11.85 -18.85 0.60
CA ALA A 172 -11.14 -17.59 0.78
C ALA A 172 -11.31 -17.03 2.20
N GLU A 173 -12.50 -17.15 2.80
CA GLU A 173 -12.76 -16.73 4.17
C GLU A 173 -11.98 -17.57 5.18
N ASP A 174 -11.98 -18.89 5.04
CA ASP A 174 -11.20 -19.82 5.86
C ASP A 174 -9.70 -19.50 5.80
N MET A 175 -9.18 -19.20 4.60
CA MET A 175 -7.77 -18.82 4.41
C MET A 175 -7.43 -17.49 5.10
N ILE A 176 -8.35 -16.51 5.10
CA ILE A 176 -8.17 -15.24 5.80
C ILE A 176 -8.19 -15.45 7.31
N GLU A 177 -9.09 -16.27 7.81
CA GLU A 177 -9.15 -16.60 9.25
C GLU A 177 -7.84 -17.25 9.70
N LEU A 178 -7.36 -18.25 8.96
CA LEU A 178 -6.11 -18.92 9.26
C LEU A 178 -4.90 -17.97 9.12
N ALA A 179 -4.93 -17.04 8.16
CA ALA A 179 -3.89 -16.02 8.02
C ALA A 179 -3.84 -15.08 9.24
N ASN A 180 -4.99 -14.69 9.78
CA ASN A 180 -5.09 -13.89 11.00
C ASN A 180 -4.65 -14.69 12.25
N HIS A 181 -4.92 -15.99 12.30
CA HIS A 181 -4.43 -16.88 13.34
C HIS A 181 -2.90 -16.88 13.40
N TYR A 182 -2.21 -17.03 12.25
CA TYR A 182 -0.74 -16.96 12.20
C TYR A 182 -0.19 -15.55 12.47
N GLU A 183 -0.91 -14.48 12.10
CA GLU A 183 -0.54 -13.13 12.54
C GLU A 183 -0.53 -13.02 14.07
N ASN A 184 -1.54 -13.58 14.74
CA ASN A 184 -1.64 -13.61 16.20
C ASN A 184 -0.52 -14.45 16.84
N HIS A 185 -0.16 -15.59 16.24
CA HIS A 185 1.00 -16.39 16.70
C HIS A 185 2.30 -15.58 16.62
N ALA A 186 2.53 -14.87 15.51
CA ALA A 186 3.71 -14.00 15.39
C ALA A 186 3.71 -12.87 16.43
N ILE A 187 2.54 -12.29 16.75
CA ILE A 187 2.37 -11.29 17.81
C ILE A 187 2.69 -11.88 19.18
N GLY A 188 2.19 -13.08 19.47
CA GLY A 188 2.45 -13.78 20.74
C GLY A 188 3.95 -14.02 20.95
N VAL A 189 4.63 -14.61 19.98
CA VAL A 189 6.08 -14.85 20.03
C VAL A 189 6.86 -13.54 20.18
N PHE A 190 6.50 -12.50 19.43
CA PHE A 190 7.17 -11.22 19.51
C PHE A 190 6.96 -10.54 20.87
N SER A 191 5.73 -10.57 21.40
CA SER A 191 5.37 -9.94 22.68
C SER A 191 6.13 -10.58 23.83
N GLU A 192 6.26 -11.92 23.83
CA GLU A 192 7.02 -12.66 24.83
C GLU A 192 8.52 -12.35 24.74
N CYS A 193 9.07 -12.32 23.53
CA CYS A 193 10.46 -11.90 23.32
C CYS A 193 10.71 -10.46 23.77
N TYR A 194 9.74 -9.56 23.53
CA TYR A 194 9.87 -8.14 23.88
C TYR A 194 9.76 -7.91 25.39
N SER A 195 8.94 -8.70 26.10
CA SER A 195 8.84 -8.65 27.55
C SER A 195 10.12 -9.15 28.24
N SER A 196 10.79 -10.13 27.64
CA SER A 196 12.04 -10.71 28.19
C SER A 196 13.26 -9.82 27.93
N ASP A 197 13.47 -9.37 26.69
CA ASP A 197 14.61 -8.56 26.27
C ASP A 197 14.24 -7.67 25.07
N VAL A 198 14.05 -6.38 25.36
CA VAL A 198 13.67 -5.35 24.39
C VAL A 198 14.67 -5.23 23.24
N GLU A 199 15.97 -5.23 23.53
CA GLU A 199 17.01 -5.03 22.52
C GLU A 199 17.11 -6.24 21.58
N ARG A 200 17.03 -7.45 22.14
CA ARG A 200 17.06 -8.70 21.38
C ARG A 200 15.82 -8.83 20.49
N ALA A 201 14.64 -8.53 21.02
CA ALA A 201 13.39 -8.54 20.26
C ALA A 201 13.43 -7.56 19.07
N GLN A 202 13.95 -6.35 19.28
CA GLN A 202 14.12 -5.38 18.19
C GLN A 202 15.13 -5.84 17.12
N LYS A 203 16.20 -6.53 17.52
CA LYS A 203 17.16 -7.13 16.57
C LYS A 203 16.52 -8.25 15.73
N LEU A 204 15.61 -9.05 16.31
CA LEU A 204 14.88 -10.09 15.57
C LEU A 204 14.01 -9.50 14.44
N LEU A 205 13.39 -8.33 14.63
CA LEU A 205 12.58 -7.68 13.61
C LEU A 205 13.36 -7.30 12.35
N VAL A 206 14.62 -6.89 12.51
CA VAL A 206 15.48 -6.39 11.43
C VAL A 206 16.53 -7.42 10.96
N ARG A 207 16.59 -8.58 11.61
CA ARG A 207 17.46 -9.68 11.19
C ARG A 207 17.01 -10.20 9.83
N VAL A 208 17.96 -10.33 8.91
CA VAL A 208 17.72 -10.93 7.60
C VAL A 208 17.60 -12.45 7.74
N SER A 209 16.45 -13.00 7.43
CA SER A 209 16.23 -14.44 7.37
C SER A 209 16.58 -14.97 5.98
N HIS A 210 17.57 -15.85 5.90
CA HIS A 210 17.99 -16.47 4.64
C HIS A 210 16.98 -17.49 4.14
N LEU A 211 16.26 -18.16 5.05
CA LEU A 211 15.22 -19.16 4.73
C LEU A 211 14.04 -18.54 3.98
N TRP A 212 13.72 -17.28 4.26
CA TRP A 212 12.57 -16.57 3.71
C TRP A 212 12.94 -15.58 2.59
N GLY A 213 13.96 -15.92 1.79
CA GLY A 213 14.35 -15.12 0.62
C GLY A 213 15.11 -13.84 0.95
N ARG A 214 15.95 -13.86 1.99
CA ARG A 214 16.75 -12.72 2.47
C ARG A 214 15.89 -11.50 2.81
N THR A 215 14.82 -11.72 3.53
CA THR A 215 13.91 -10.67 4.00
C THR A 215 13.89 -10.59 5.53
N THR A 216 13.41 -9.49 6.08
CA THR A 216 13.23 -9.29 7.52
C THR A 216 11.81 -9.63 7.95
N CYS A 217 11.60 -9.97 9.24
CA CYS A 217 10.26 -10.20 9.78
C CYS A 217 9.35 -8.99 9.59
N LEU A 218 9.89 -7.79 9.80
CA LEU A 218 9.16 -6.55 9.60
C LEU A 218 8.70 -6.37 8.15
N ARG A 219 9.55 -6.70 7.17
CA ARG A 219 9.19 -6.64 5.76
C ARG A 219 8.14 -7.70 5.38
N LEU A 220 8.26 -8.93 5.93
CA LEU A 220 7.25 -9.96 5.72
C LEU A 220 5.87 -9.51 6.22
N ALA A 221 5.80 -8.92 7.42
CA ALA A 221 4.57 -8.40 7.99
C ALA A 221 3.92 -7.32 7.13
N LEU A 222 4.73 -6.44 6.52
CA LEU A 222 4.23 -5.38 5.64
C LEU A 222 3.73 -5.91 4.30
N GLU A 223 4.51 -6.79 3.67
CA GLU A 223 4.11 -7.41 2.41
C GLU A 223 2.88 -8.31 2.55
N ALA A 224 2.58 -8.74 3.78
CA ALA A 224 1.38 -9.49 4.16
C ALA A 224 0.20 -8.61 4.60
N ASP A 225 0.36 -7.28 4.65
CA ASP A 225 -0.62 -6.35 5.24
C ASP A 225 -1.05 -6.75 6.67
N ASN A 226 -0.08 -7.17 7.49
CA ASN A 226 -0.30 -7.57 8.89
C ASN A 226 -0.32 -6.35 9.80
N LYS A 227 -1.44 -5.61 9.79
CA LYS A 227 -1.59 -4.33 10.51
C LYS A 227 -1.48 -4.47 12.02
N ASN A 228 -1.99 -5.58 12.58
CA ASN A 228 -1.94 -5.84 14.02
C ASN A 228 -0.53 -6.09 14.52
N PHE A 229 0.29 -6.83 13.75
CA PHE A 229 1.69 -7.07 14.07
C PHE A 229 2.50 -5.75 14.03
N VAL A 230 2.35 -4.96 12.96
CA VAL A 230 3.06 -3.69 12.83
C VAL A 230 2.63 -2.69 13.91
N ALA A 231 1.38 -2.75 14.38
CA ALA A 231 0.85 -1.89 15.44
C ALA A 231 1.39 -2.20 16.84
N GLN A 232 2.11 -3.32 17.04
CA GLN A 232 2.66 -3.70 18.34
C GLN A 232 3.61 -2.64 18.90
N SER A 233 3.57 -2.45 20.23
CA SER A 233 4.34 -1.41 20.93
C SER A 233 5.85 -1.52 20.68
N GLY A 234 6.39 -2.74 20.68
CA GLY A 234 7.80 -2.99 20.43
C GLY A 234 8.23 -2.65 19.00
N VAL A 235 7.39 -2.92 17.99
CA VAL A 235 7.63 -2.54 16.61
C VAL A 235 7.60 -1.02 16.47
N GLN A 236 6.61 -0.36 17.07
CA GLN A 236 6.48 1.10 17.04
C GLN A 236 7.62 1.81 17.81
N ALA A 237 8.13 1.21 18.88
CA ALA A 237 9.30 1.71 19.58
C ALA A 237 10.56 1.68 18.69
N LEU A 238 10.79 0.59 17.98
CA LEU A 238 11.86 0.48 16.99
C LEU A 238 11.70 1.53 15.87
N LEU A 239 10.51 1.67 15.32
CA LEU A 239 10.22 2.66 14.27
C LEU A 239 10.45 4.09 14.75
N THR A 240 10.10 4.39 16.01
CA THR A 240 10.37 5.70 16.62
C THR A 240 11.89 5.95 16.75
N GLN A 241 12.65 4.91 17.10
CA GLN A 241 14.10 5.02 17.16
C GLN A 241 14.72 5.30 15.78
N ILE A 242 14.24 4.62 14.73
CA ILE A 242 14.70 4.84 13.36
C ILE A 242 14.30 6.25 12.89
N TRP A 243 13.09 6.70 13.21
CA TRP A 243 12.58 8.03 12.87
C TRP A 243 13.44 9.15 13.44
N CYS A 244 13.77 9.06 14.72
CA CYS A 244 14.62 10.05 15.39
C CYS A 244 16.11 9.92 15.02
N GLY A 245 16.55 8.74 14.54
CA GLY A 245 17.96 8.47 14.27
C GLY A 245 18.82 8.57 15.54
N GLU A 246 19.88 9.36 15.52
CA GLU A 246 20.76 9.59 16.69
C GLU A 246 20.21 10.66 17.68
N LEU A 247 19.08 11.29 17.34
CA LEU A 247 18.40 12.19 18.29
C LEU A 247 17.68 11.37 19.38
N SER A 248 17.67 11.88 20.63
CA SER A 248 16.85 11.26 21.69
C SER A 248 15.36 11.42 21.34
N VAL A 249 14.57 10.40 21.67
CA VAL A 249 13.12 10.38 21.50
C VAL A 249 12.44 11.47 22.37
N ASP A 250 13.07 11.86 23.46
CA ASP A 250 12.53 12.84 24.42
C ASP A 250 12.57 14.29 23.90
N ASN A 251 13.21 14.54 22.75
CA ASN A 251 13.22 15.88 22.16
C ASN A 251 11.83 16.25 21.62
N PRO A 252 11.17 17.30 22.13
CA PRO A 252 9.92 17.76 21.57
C PRO A 252 10.12 18.30 20.15
N VAL A 253 9.13 18.06 19.28
CA VAL A 253 9.18 18.39 17.85
C VAL A 253 9.54 19.86 17.59
N TRP A 254 9.01 20.78 18.39
CA TRP A 254 9.27 22.21 18.22
C TRP A 254 10.76 22.58 18.41
N ARG A 255 11.48 21.89 19.30
CA ARG A 255 12.95 22.09 19.46
C ARG A 255 13.71 21.64 18.22
N VAL A 256 13.32 20.50 17.66
CA VAL A 256 13.91 19.99 16.42
C VAL A 256 13.68 20.97 15.27
N LEU A 257 12.45 21.51 15.13
CA LEU A 257 12.11 22.51 14.11
C LEU A 257 12.91 23.80 14.25
N ILE A 258 13.07 24.31 15.48
CA ILE A 258 13.89 25.51 15.72
C ILE A 258 15.37 25.24 15.36
N CYS A 259 15.93 24.12 15.79
CA CYS A 259 17.31 23.78 15.46
C CYS A 259 17.54 23.48 13.98
N MET A 260 16.50 23.05 13.26
CA MET A 260 16.57 22.85 11.81
C MET A 260 16.77 24.19 11.07
N VAL A 261 16.12 25.27 11.53
CA VAL A 261 16.24 26.60 10.94
C VAL A 261 17.46 27.35 11.51
N PHE A 262 17.64 27.30 12.82
CA PHE A 262 18.74 27.96 13.54
C PHE A 262 19.78 26.94 13.99
N PHE A 263 20.56 26.42 13.03
CA PHE A 263 21.56 25.37 13.28
C PHE A 263 22.59 25.70 14.39
N PRO A 264 22.97 26.96 14.69
CA PRO A 264 23.89 27.23 15.81
C PRO A 264 23.39 26.76 17.18
N LEU A 265 22.07 26.62 17.36
CA LEU A 265 21.48 26.10 18.61
C LEU A 265 21.83 24.63 18.89
N ILE A 266 22.30 23.87 17.90
CA ILE A 266 22.79 22.49 18.05
C ILE A 266 24.01 22.41 18.97
N TYR A 267 24.77 23.49 19.04
CA TYR A 267 25.99 23.58 19.86
C TYR A 267 25.68 23.80 21.35
N THR A 268 24.46 24.24 21.63
CA THR A 268 23.94 24.33 23.02
C THR A 268 23.32 23.00 23.42
N SER A 269 22.97 22.85 24.70
CA SER A 269 22.26 21.66 25.21
C SER A 269 20.76 21.63 24.84
N PHE A 270 20.36 22.39 23.82
CA PHE A 270 18.96 22.52 23.40
C PHE A 270 18.37 21.24 22.80
N LEU A 271 19.23 20.43 22.14
CA LEU A 271 18.89 19.07 21.67
C LEU A 271 19.72 18.02 22.40
N VAL A 272 19.07 16.93 22.76
CA VAL A 272 19.67 15.77 23.39
C VAL A 272 19.94 14.70 22.32
N PHE A 273 21.18 14.21 22.28
CA PHE A 273 21.59 13.12 21.40
C PHE A 273 21.76 11.84 22.23
N ARG A 274 21.52 10.68 21.60
CA ARG A 274 21.67 9.35 22.23
C ARG A 274 23.10 9.05 22.68
N ARG A 275 24.07 9.60 21.94
CA ARG A 275 25.50 9.40 22.22
C ARG A 275 26.22 10.76 22.27
N PRO A 276 27.30 10.88 23.01
CA PRO A 276 28.14 12.06 22.94
C PRO A 276 28.79 12.14 21.56
N LEU A 277 28.44 13.16 20.78
CA LEU A 277 28.90 13.38 19.41
C LEU A 277 29.76 14.64 19.33
N SER A 278 30.75 14.62 18.42
CA SER A 278 31.50 15.81 18.05
C SER A 278 30.60 16.85 17.38
N ILE A 279 31.01 18.10 17.34
CA ILE A 279 30.23 19.25 16.83
C ILE A 279 29.74 18.99 15.38
N TRP A 280 30.64 18.58 14.50
CA TRP A 280 30.31 18.24 13.10
C TRP A 280 29.36 17.04 13.00
N SER A 281 29.60 16.00 13.82
CA SER A 281 28.76 14.83 13.82
C SER A 281 27.33 15.16 14.27
N ARG A 282 27.13 16.10 15.20
CA ARG A 282 25.79 16.56 15.61
C ARG A 282 25.02 17.17 14.44
N LEU A 283 25.68 18.01 13.64
CA LEU A 283 25.09 18.63 12.46
C LEU A 283 24.68 17.58 11.42
N VAL A 284 25.60 16.67 11.11
CA VAL A 284 25.35 15.59 10.14
C VAL A 284 24.22 14.68 10.64
N CYS A 285 24.21 14.30 11.91
CA CYS A 285 23.20 13.45 12.50
C CYS A 285 21.81 14.11 12.50
N LEU A 286 21.73 15.44 12.75
CA LEU A 286 20.46 16.16 12.69
C LEU A 286 19.86 16.09 11.28
N TYR A 287 20.61 16.51 10.24
CA TYR A 287 20.09 16.53 8.87
C TYR A 287 20.00 15.15 8.21
N SER A 288 20.65 14.12 8.77
CA SER A 288 20.48 12.73 8.32
C SER A 288 19.27 12.04 8.93
N SER A 289 18.72 12.58 10.03
CA SER A 289 17.52 12.02 10.69
C SER A 289 16.32 12.02 9.74
N PRO A 290 15.58 10.90 9.59
CA PRO A 290 14.36 10.84 8.78
C PRO A 290 13.33 11.90 9.17
N GLN A 291 13.17 12.17 10.48
CA GLN A 291 12.29 13.18 11.01
C GLN A 291 12.60 14.59 10.48
N VAL A 292 13.87 14.97 10.47
CA VAL A 292 14.29 16.30 9.99
C VAL A 292 14.15 16.41 8.48
N LYS A 293 14.51 15.35 7.74
CA LYS A 293 14.30 15.28 6.29
C LYS A 293 12.83 15.48 5.92
N PHE A 294 11.92 14.86 6.67
CA PHE A 294 10.49 15.01 6.48
C PHE A 294 10.03 16.45 6.68
N TYR A 295 10.33 17.06 7.82
CA TYR A 295 9.94 18.46 8.07
C TYR A 295 10.56 19.43 7.08
N TRP A 296 11.79 19.16 6.66
CA TRP A 296 12.49 19.98 5.68
C TRP A 296 11.84 19.86 4.28
N SER A 297 11.38 18.66 3.91
CA SER A 297 10.60 18.45 2.68
C SER A 297 9.26 19.19 2.72
N ILE A 298 8.55 19.20 3.85
CA ILE A 298 7.31 19.96 4.01
C ILE A 298 7.56 21.47 3.82
N VAL A 299 8.52 22.03 4.51
CA VAL A 299 8.85 23.47 4.40
C VAL A 299 9.23 23.83 2.97
N SER A 300 10.05 23.00 2.33
CA SER A 300 10.43 23.14 0.92
C SER A 300 9.21 23.10 -0.01
N TYR A 301 8.28 22.18 0.20
CA TYR A 301 7.08 22.06 -0.63
C TYR A 301 6.15 23.28 -0.48
N PHE A 302 5.97 23.80 0.72
CA PHE A 302 5.22 25.04 0.93
C PHE A 302 5.90 26.25 0.25
N ALA A 303 7.23 26.33 0.32
CA ALA A 303 7.98 27.38 -0.37
C ALA A 303 7.84 27.27 -1.90
N PHE A 304 7.83 26.05 -2.44
CA PHE A 304 7.54 25.78 -3.86
C PHE A 304 6.15 26.27 -4.26
N LEU A 305 5.11 25.89 -3.52
CA LEU A 305 3.74 26.33 -3.80
C LEU A 305 3.59 27.86 -3.69
N PHE A 306 4.23 28.47 -2.71
CA PHE A 306 4.21 29.93 -2.58
C PHE A 306 4.89 30.61 -3.79
N LEU A 307 6.05 30.15 -4.19
CA LEU A 307 6.73 30.63 -5.40
C LEU A 307 5.87 30.45 -6.64
N PHE A 308 5.26 29.29 -6.80
CA PHE A 308 4.39 28.98 -7.94
C PHE A 308 3.18 29.92 -8.00
N ALA A 309 2.52 30.16 -6.84
CA ALA A 309 1.43 31.11 -6.75
C ALA A 309 1.85 32.54 -7.12
N VAL A 310 2.99 33.02 -6.62
CA VAL A 310 3.53 34.33 -6.95
C VAL A 310 3.82 34.46 -8.43
N VAL A 311 4.44 33.46 -9.05
CA VAL A 311 4.76 33.45 -10.49
C VAL A 311 3.48 33.53 -11.33
N ILE A 312 2.45 32.72 -11.03
CA ILE A 312 1.21 32.71 -11.83
C ILE A 312 0.41 34.01 -11.66
N MET A 313 0.34 34.56 -10.43
CA MET A 313 -0.52 35.70 -10.14
C MET A 313 0.12 37.05 -10.50
N ILE A 314 1.44 37.20 -10.24
CA ILE A 314 2.09 38.49 -10.28
C ILE A 314 3.09 38.60 -11.44
N ASP A 315 3.88 37.56 -11.67
CA ASP A 315 5.11 37.63 -12.47
C ASP A 315 5.04 36.86 -13.80
N PHE A 316 3.82 36.59 -14.29
CA PHE A 316 3.61 35.85 -15.54
C PHE A 316 3.65 36.77 -16.77
N GLN A 317 4.86 37.07 -17.26
CA GLN A 317 5.12 37.96 -18.40
C GLN A 317 5.52 37.16 -19.66
N THR A 318 5.61 37.83 -20.80
CA THR A 318 6.03 37.20 -22.08
C THR A 318 7.48 36.70 -22.03
N THR A 319 8.34 37.40 -21.30
CA THR A 319 9.75 36.97 -21.03
C THR A 319 9.79 36.28 -19.67
N PRO A 320 10.49 35.10 -19.56
CA PRO A 320 10.61 34.42 -18.29
C PRO A 320 11.29 35.29 -17.23
N SER A 321 10.68 35.43 -16.07
CA SER A 321 11.23 36.14 -14.92
C SER A 321 12.23 35.25 -14.14
N ALA A 322 13.01 35.87 -13.25
CA ALA A 322 13.91 35.13 -12.37
C ALA A 322 13.15 34.15 -11.45
N GLY A 323 11.94 34.53 -10.98
CA GLY A 323 11.07 33.65 -10.21
C GLY A 323 10.62 32.42 -11.00
N GLU A 324 10.29 32.62 -12.27
CA GLU A 324 9.88 31.55 -13.17
C GLU A 324 11.03 30.57 -13.47
N VAL A 325 12.24 31.07 -13.69
CA VAL A 325 13.44 30.21 -13.86
C VAL A 325 13.72 29.41 -12.59
N LEU A 326 13.60 30.01 -11.41
CA LEU A 326 13.74 29.29 -10.14
C LEU A 326 12.67 28.21 -9.99
N LEU A 327 11.42 28.47 -10.39
CA LEU A 327 10.33 27.49 -10.41
C LEU A 327 10.68 26.28 -11.30
N TYR A 328 11.26 26.51 -12.49
CA TYR A 328 11.65 25.43 -13.40
C TYR A 328 12.78 24.56 -12.81
N ILE A 329 13.76 25.17 -12.15
CA ILE A 329 14.83 24.43 -11.45
C ILE A 329 14.24 23.59 -10.32
N TRP A 330 13.28 24.16 -9.57
CA TRP A 330 12.62 23.45 -8.49
C TRP A 330 11.83 22.27 -8.97
N LEU A 331 11.01 22.47 -10.03
CA LEU A 331 10.27 21.37 -10.65
C LEU A 331 11.20 20.28 -11.15
N PHE A 332 12.29 20.65 -11.85
CA PHE A 332 13.27 19.68 -12.31
C PHE A 332 13.81 18.82 -11.15
N SER A 333 14.01 19.43 -9.98
CA SER A 333 14.42 18.71 -8.78
C SER A 333 13.36 17.70 -8.29
N LEU A 334 12.07 18.06 -8.36
CA LEU A 334 10.96 17.15 -8.04
C LEU A 334 10.90 15.99 -9.04
N VAL A 335 11.04 16.26 -10.34
CA VAL A 335 11.08 15.22 -11.38
C VAL A 335 12.23 14.22 -11.14
N CYS A 336 13.41 14.70 -10.78
CA CYS A 336 14.54 13.83 -10.45
C CYS A 336 14.24 12.90 -9.27
N GLU A 337 13.53 13.40 -8.27
CA GLU A 337 13.15 12.59 -7.11
C GLU A 337 12.08 11.55 -7.49
N GLU A 338 11.08 11.91 -8.30
CA GLU A 338 10.07 10.97 -8.79
C GLU A 338 10.67 9.86 -9.66
N VAL A 339 11.61 10.20 -10.56
CA VAL A 339 12.34 9.19 -11.36
C VAL A 339 13.12 8.22 -10.44
N ARG A 340 13.67 8.71 -9.32
CA ARG A 340 14.32 7.85 -8.33
C ARG A 340 13.32 6.89 -7.69
N GLN A 341 12.15 7.37 -7.29
CA GLN A 341 11.09 6.56 -6.66
C GLN A 341 10.55 5.51 -7.64
N VAL A 342 10.25 5.88 -8.87
CA VAL A 342 9.81 4.94 -9.94
C VAL A 342 10.81 3.81 -10.12
N ARG A 343 12.10 4.11 -10.14
CA ARG A 343 13.16 3.09 -10.30
C ARG A 343 13.24 2.13 -9.11
N GLU A 344 12.90 2.59 -7.91
CA GLU A 344 12.93 1.77 -6.69
C GLU A 344 11.71 0.88 -6.53
N TYR A 345 10.51 1.36 -6.92
CA TYR A 345 9.21 0.76 -6.58
C TYR A 345 8.34 0.39 -7.79
N THR A 346 8.92 0.13 -8.95
CA THR A 346 8.27 0.02 -10.28
C THR A 346 6.91 -0.70 -10.34
N LYS A 347 6.68 -1.76 -9.54
CA LYS A 347 5.42 -2.52 -9.57
C LYS A 347 4.32 -1.99 -8.65
N MET A 348 4.67 -1.30 -7.57
CA MET A 348 3.70 -0.75 -6.61
C MET A 348 3.39 0.73 -6.89
N TYR A 349 4.24 1.40 -7.68
CA TYR A 349 4.15 2.84 -7.93
C TYR A 349 2.85 3.26 -8.63
N ILE A 350 2.39 2.50 -9.62
CA ILE A 350 1.19 2.84 -10.44
C ILE A 350 -0.12 2.62 -9.67
N ASN A 351 -0.13 1.79 -8.63
CA ASN A 351 -1.34 1.49 -7.87
C ASN A 351 -1.65 2.54 -6.78
N ASP A 352 -0.73 3.46 -6.54
CA ASP A 352 -0.92 4.52 -5.56
C ASP A 352 -1.43 5.80 -6.24
N LEU A 353 -2.61 6.28 -5.80
CA LEU A 353 -3.24 7.49 -6.33
C LEU A 353 -2.34 8.72 -6.20
N TRP A 354 -1.56 8.81 -5.13
CA TRP A 354 -0.66 9.94 -4.90
C TRP A 354 0.45 10.02 -5.94
N ASN A 355 0.98 8.87 -6.33
CA ASN A 355 1.99 8.80 -7.39
C ASN A 355 1.41 9.12 -8.78
N ILE A 356 0.14 8.75 -9.02
CA ILE A 356 -0.57 9.14 -10.26
C ILE A 356 -0.71 10.66 -10.33
N LEU A 357 -1.06 11.31 -9.21
CA LEU A 357 -1.15 12.78 -9.14
C LEU A 357 0.20 13.45 -9.37
N ASP A 358 1.30 12.87 -8.87
CA ASP A 358 2.66 13.39 -9.13
C ASP A 358 3.02 13.32 -10.62
N VAL A 359 2.74 12.21 -11.27
CA VAL A 359 2.96 12.08 -12.73
C VAL A 359 2.06 13.03 -13.51
N LEU A 360 0.79 13.14 -13.13
CA LEU A 360 -0.17 14.05 -13.77
C LEU A 360 0.31 15.51 -13.67
N SER A 361 0.75 15.95 -12.49
CA SER A 361 1.25 17.31 -12.30
C SER A 361 2.49 17.58 -13.16
N ILE A 362 3.44 16.66 -13.22
CA ILE A 362 4.62 16.81 -14.06
C ILE A 362 4.24 16.92 -15.54
N VAL A 363 3.31 16.10 -16.03
CA VAL A 363 2.84 16.12 -17.42
C VAL A 363 2.11 17.43 -17.73
N LEU A 364 1.20 17.87 -16.87
CA LEU A 364 0.47 19.14 -17.04
C LEU A 364 1.43 20.34 -17.08
N PHE A 365 2.43 20.35 -16.20
CA PHE A 365 3.43 21.40 -16.18
C PHE A 365 4.24 21.45 -17.47
N ILE A 366 4.70 20.30 -17.98
CA ILE A 366 5.48 20.23 -19.21
C ILE A 366 4.65 20.72 -20.40
N ILE A 367 3.36 20.32 -20.48
CA ILE A 367 2.46 20.79 -21.55
C ILE A 367 2.20 22.30 -21.39
N GLY A 368 1.93 22.76 -20.18
CA GLY A 368 1.74 24.18 -19.87
C GLY A 368 2.96 25.02 -20.24
N LEU A 369 4.16 24.53 -19.94
CA LEU A 369 5.43 25.15 -20.33
C LEU A 369 5.61 25.19 -21.86
N ALA A 370 5.31 24.09 -22.56
CA ALA A 370 5.38 24.04 -24.01
C ALA A 370 4.45 25.08 -24.67
N PHE A 371 3.22 25.21 -24.15
CA PHE A 371 2.27 26.22 -24.64
C PHE A 371 2.70 27.65 -24.30
N ARG A 372 3.29 27.83 -23.11
CA ARG A 372 3.85 29.13 -22.70
C ARG A 372 4.95 29.64 -23.63
N LEU A 373 5.77 28.75 -24.17
CA LEU A 373 6.86 29.11 -25.11
C LEU A 373 6.32 29.46 -26.52
N THR A 374 5.08 29.13 -26.83
CA THR A 374 4.44 29.43 -28.10
C THR A 374 3.58 30.70 -27.96
N ALA A 375 3.90 31.76 -28.69
CA ALA A 375 3.25 33.06 -28.53
C ALA A 375 1.72 33.01 -28.73
N GLU A 376 1.21 32.18 -29.67
CA GLU A 376 -0.21 32.02 -29.94
C GLU A 376 -0.95 31.29 -28.80
N LEU A 377 -0.27 30.40 -28.07
CA LEU A 377 -0.87 29.56 -27.02
C LEU A 377 -0.53 30.05 -25.61
N PHE A 378 0.06 31.24 -25.47
CA PHE A 378 0.50 31.79 -24.17
C PHE A 378 -0.60 31.78 -23.10
N TYR A 379 -1.81 32.22 -23.47
CA TYR A 379 -2.94 32.24 -22.53
C TYR A 379 -3.42 30.84 -22.15
N ALA A 380 -3.43 29.90 -23.11
CA ALA A 380 -3.76 28.50 -22.83
C ALA A 380 -2.71 27.86 -21.90
N GLY A 381 -1.42 28.20 -22.08
CA GLY A 381 -0.36 27.79 -21.17
C GLY A 381 -0.57 28.29 -19.74
N LYS A 382 -1.00 29.54 -19.57
CA LYS A 382 -1.35 30.09 -18.25
C LYS A 382 -2.49 29.32 -17.58
N ILE A 383 -3.56 28.99 -18.34
CA ILE A 383 -4.69 28.23 -17.83
C ILE A 383 -4.23 26.85 -17.36
N LEU A 384 -3.42 26.15 -18.16
CA LEU A 384 -2.91 24.82 -17.78
C LEU A 384 -2.05 24.88 -16.51
N LEU A 385 -1.19 25.88 -16.37
CA LEU A 385 -0.40 26.05 -15.16
C LEU A 385 -1.25 26.39 -13.93
N CYS A 386 -2.35 27.12 -14.11
CA CYS A 386 -3.32 27.35 -13.02
C CYS A 386 -4.01 26.06 -12.58
N ILE A 387 -4.40 25.20 -13.53
CA ILE A 387 -4.98 23.88 -13.22
C ILE A 387 -3.93 23.00 -12.53
N ASP A 388 -2.71 23.02 -13.02
CA ASP A 388 -1.60 22.26 -12.43
C ASP A 388 -1.30 22.70 -11.00
N PHE A 389 -1.35 24.00 -10.70
CA PHE A 389 -1.23 24.50 -9.33
C PHE A 389 -2.28 23.86 -8.39
N VAL A 390 -3.51 23.66 -8.86
CA VAL A 390 -4.54 22.97 -8.08
C VAL A 390 -4.14 21.51 -7.83
N VAL A 391 -3.59 20.82 -8.82
CA VAL A 391 -3.11 19.42 -8.66
C VAL A 391 -1.98 19.35 -7.63
N PHE A 392 -1.01 20.27 -7.67
CA PHE A 392 0.04 20.35 -6.65
C PHE A 392 -0.53 20.64 -5.25
N CYS A 393 -1.56 21.48 -5.13
CA CYS A 393 -2.23 21.70 -3.85
C CYS A 393 -2.95 20.44 -3.34
N LEU A 394 -3.58 19.66 -4.23
CA LEU A 394 -4.18 18.36 -3.86
C LEU A 394 -3.10 17.38 -3.38
N ARG A 395 -1.95 17.35 -4.02
CA ARG A 395 -0.81 16.54 -3.61
C ARG A 395 -0.32 16.87 -2.17
N LEU A 396 -0.47 18.11 -1.74
CA LEU A 396 -0.17 18.50 -0.35
C LEU A 396 -0.99 17.68 0.67
N MET A 397 -2.20 17.25 0.30
CA MET A 397 -3.03 16.41 1.18
C MET A 397 -2.35 15.08 1.52
N ALA A 398 -1.57 14.52 0.61
CA ALA A 398 -0.81 13.30 0.87
C ALA A 398 0.16 13.43 2.06
N ILE A 399 0.72 14.60 2.29
CA ILE A 399 1.61 14.86 3.42
C ILE A 399 0.85 14.76 4.75
N PHE A 400 -0.43 15.14 4.76
CA PHE A 400 -1.27 15.10 5.96
C PHE A 400 -1.79 13.70 6.30
N THR A 401 -1.68 12.71 5.39
CA THR A 401 -2.02 11.30 5.70
C THR A 401 -1.18 10.76 6.88
N ILE A 402 -0.02 11.34 7.10
CA ILE A 402 0.92 11.02 8.17
C ILE A 402 0.43 11.46 9.55
N SER A 403 -0.44 12.44 9.61
CA SER A 403 -1.00 12.93 10.87
C SER A 403 -1.96 11.90 11.46
N ARG A 404 -1.74 11.51 12.73
CA ARG A 404 -2.65 10.60 13.46
C ARG A 404 -4.10 11.07 13.43
N THR A 405 -4.32 12.39 13.38
CA THR A 405 -5.66 13.00 13.43
C THR A 405 -6.26 13.23 12.04
N LEU A 406 -5.43 13.58 11.06
CA LEU A 406 -5.87 13.95 9.71
C LEU A 406 -5.82 12.76 8.74
N GLY A 407 -4.87 11.83 8.91
CA GLY A 407 -4.70 10.67 8.02
C GLY A 407 -5.97 9.85 7.84
N PRO A 408 -6.61 9.40 8.92
CA PRO A 408 -7.88 8.66 8.82
C PRO A 408 -8.98 9.44 8.09
N LYS A 409 -9.08 10.75 8.31
CA LYS A 409 -10.07 11.61 7.63
C LYS A 409 -9.84 11.70 6.12
N ILE A 410 -8.59 11.66 5.69
CA ILE A 410 -8.25 11.67 4.25
C ILE A 410 -8.62 10.34 3.61
N ILE A 411 -8.43 9.20 4.31
CA ILE A 411 -8.85 7.89 3.82
C ILE A 411 -10.36 7.88 3.62
N ILE A 412 -11.13 8.32 4.61
CA ILE A 412 -12.59 8.42 4.54
C ILE A 412 -13.01 9.28 3.34
N MET A 413 -12.33 10.41 3.12
CA MET A 413 -12.63 11.28 1.99
C MET A 413 -12.35 10.60 0.64
N MET A 414 -11.35 9.74 0.55
CA MET A 414 -11.05 9.01 -0.69
C MET A 414 -12.13 7.99 -1.04
N ASP A 415 -12.74 7.32 -0.06
CA ASP A 415 -13.81 6.36 -0.29
C ASP A 415 -15.07 7.02 -0.87
N MET A 416 -15.26 8.31 -0.63
CA MET A 416 -16.37 9.09 -1.17
C MET A 416 -16.30 9.30 -2.68
N PHE A 417 -15.13 9.20 -3.32
CA PHE A 417 -15.02 9.43 -4.77
C PHE A 417 -15.86 8.45 -5.60
N SER A 418 -15.99 7.20 -5.18
CA SER A 418 -16.85 6.21 -5.85
C SER A 418 -18.32 6.62 -5.86
N PHE A 419 -18.78 7.22 -4.76
CA PHE A 419 -20.13 7.74 -4.65
C PHE A 419 -20.34 9.01 -5.49
N MET A 420 -19.35 9.90 -5.54
CA MET A 420 -19.39 11.10 -6.39
C MET A 420 -19.54 10.73 -7.87
N PHE A 421 -18.95 9.62 -8.30
CA PHE A 421 -19.14 9.10 -9.65
C PHE A 421 -20.60 8.70 -9.90
N LEU A 422 -21.26 8.02 -8.96
CA LEU A 422 -22.67 7.65 -9.07
C LEU A 422 -23.57 8.90 -9.14
N LEU A 423 -23.30 9.91 -8.30
CA LEU A 423 -24.01 11.19 -8.37
C LEU A 423 -23.82 11.89 -9.71
N SER A 424 -22.60 11.88 -10.27
CA SER A 424 -22.31 12.52 -11.55
C SER A 424 -23.11 11.92 -12.71
N ILE A 425 -23.32 10.60 -12.71
CA ILE A 425 -24.18 9.94 -13.73
C ILE A 425 -25.59 10.52 -13.69
N TRP A 426 -26.16 10.70 -12.50
CA TRP A 426 -27.51 11.23 -12.32
C TRP A 426 -27.62 12.70 -12.73
N VAL A 427 -26.61 13.50 -12.36
CA VAL A 427 -26.50 14.91 -12.78
C VAL A 427 -26.50 15.06 -14.30
N VAL A 428 -25.63 14.27 -14.96
CA VAL A 428 -25.51 14.32 -16.43
C VAL A 428 -26.79 13.80 -17.11
N ALA A 429 -27.37 12.71 -16.62
CA ALA A 429 -28.60 12.15 -17.19
C ALA A 429 -29.76 13.16 -17.17
N TYR A 430 -30.00 13.79 -16.02
CA TYR A 430 -31.00 14.83 -15.89
C TYR A 430 -30.67 16.06 -16.76
N GLY A 431 -29.40 16.50 -16.73
CA GLY A 431 -28.98 17.67 -17.49
C GLY A 431 -29.13 17.53 -19.00
N VAL A 432 -28.74 16.37 -19.54
CA VAL A 432 -28.92 16.08 -20.97
C VAL A 432 -30.39 16.02 -21.34
N ALA A 433 -31.24 15.36 -20.53
CA ALA A 433 -32.67 15.29 -20.79
C ALA A 433 -33.34 16.67 -20.73
N LYS A 434 -33.01 17.46 -19.67
CA LYS A 434 -33.50 18.86 -19.55
C LYS A 434 -33.06 19.70 -20.75
N GLN A 435 -31.78 19.69 -21.09
CA GLN A 435 -31.25 20.50 -22.17
C GLN A 435 -31.86 20.12 -23.52
N GLY A 436 -32.05 18.82 -23.78
CA GLY A 436 -32.68 18.35 -25.03
C GLY A 436 -34.15 18.72 -25.18
N ILE A 437 -34.91 18.86 -24.06
CA ILE A 437 -36.29 19.29 -24.06
C ILE A 437 -36.42 20.81 -24.21
N LEU A 438 -35.60 21.57 -23.48
CA LEU A 438 -35.70 23.03 -23.44
C LEU A 438 -35.13 23.71 -24.69
N ILE A 439 -34.00 23.26 -25.20
CA ILE A 439 -33.24 23.96 -26.23
C ILE A 439 -33.01 23.06 -27.43
N HIS A 440 -33.51 23.49 -28.58
CA HIS A 440 -33.40 22.75 -29.84
C HIS A 440 -32.16 23.21 -30.63
N ASN A 441 -31.33 22.26 -31.08
CA ASN A 441 -30.15 22.48 -31.94
C ASN A 441 -29.20 23.59 -31.45
N GLU A 442 -28.72 23.50 -30.22
CA GLU A 442 -27.59 24.31 -29.74
C GLU A 442 -26.28 23.73 -30.27
N ASN A 443 -25.45 24.54 -30.92
CA ASN A 443 -24.18 24.10 -31.52
C ASN A 443 -22.97 24.57 -30.71
N ARG A 444 -23.17 25.43 -29.71
CA ARG A 444 -22.09 25.98 -28.87
C ARG A 444 -21.81 25.04 -27.71
N LEU A 445 -20.63 24.43 -27.71
CA LEU A 445 -20.25 23.42 -26.74
C LEU A 445 -20.24 23.95 -25.29
N ASP A 446 -19.83 25.22 -25.10
CA ASP A 446 -19.82 25.91 -23.80
C ASP A 446 -21.20 25.99 -23.17
N TRP A 447 -22.23 26.33 -23.95
CA TRP A 447 -23.62 26.41 -23.50
C TRP A 447 -24.27 25.03 -23.32
N ILE A 448 -23.85 24.04 -24.13
CA ILE A 448 -24.30 22.66 -23.96
C ILE A 448 -23.77 22.11 -22.61
N VAL A 449 -22.47 22.26 -22.32
CA VAL A 449 -21.88 21.80 -21.07
C VAL A 449 -22.45 22.56 -19.87
N ARG A 450 -22.65 23.85 -19.99
CA ARG A 450 -23.27 24.67 -18.95
C ARG A 450 -24.69 24.19 -18.61
N GLY A 451 -25.52 23.95 -19.60
CA GLY A 451 -26.92 23.51 -19.41
C GLY A 451 -27.03 22.05 -18.98
N ALA A 452 -26.12 21.17 -19.45
CA ALA A 452 -26.20 19.74 -19.19
C ALA A 452 -25.46 19.31 -17.89
N VAL A 453 -24.45 20.06 -17.43
CA VAL A 453 -23.63 19.68 -16.27
C VAL A 453 -23.68 20.73 -15.16
N TYR A 454 -23.35 21.98 -15.49
CA TYR A 454 -23.19 23.04 -14.48
C TYR A 454 -24.50 23.44 -13.82
N GLU A 455 -25.56 23.69 -14.59
CA GLU A 455 -26.87 24.06 -14.03
C GLU A 455 -27.48 22.94 -13.17
N PRO A 456 -27.53 21.65 -13.61
CA PRO A 456 -27.99 20.55 -12.77
C PRO A 456 -27.18 20.37 -11.47
N TYR A 457 -25.88 20.58 -11.54
CA TYR A 457 -25.04 20.57 -10.35
C TYR A 457 -25.43 21.67 -9.35
N LEU A 458 -25.66 22.90 -9.82
CA LEU A 458 -26.11 24.01 -8.96
C LEU A 458 -27.52 23.80 -8.37
N ILE A 459 -28.41 23.12 -9.10
CA ILE A 459 -29.77 22.80 -8.64
C ILE A 459 -29.73 21.94 -7.34
N ILE A 460 -28.73 21.05 -7.18
CA ILE A 460 -28.57 20.26 -5.95
C ILE A 460 -28.40 21.16 -4.73
N PHE A 461 -27.75 22.31 -4.91
CA PHE A 461 -27.51 23.30 -3.85
C PHE A 461 -28.64 24.34 -3.72
N GLY A 462 -29.79 24.10 -4.36
CA GLY A 462 -30.97 24.95 -4.25
C GLY A 462 -31.02 26.11 -5.27
N ASN A 463 -30.07 26.21 -6.19
CA ASN A 463 -30.09 27.25 -7.21
C ASN A 463 -30.90 26.79 -8.45
N VAL A 464 -32.23 26.88 -8.35
CA VAL A 464 -33.13 26.45 -9.42
C VAL A 464 -33.19 27.54 -10.48
N PRO A 465 -32.87 27.25 -11.77
CA PRO A 465 -32.93 28.24 -12.83
C PRO A 465 -34.39 28.59 -13.18
N THR A 466 -34.62 29.86 -13.49
CA THR A 466 -35.96 30.40 -13.80
C THR A 466 -36.51 29.91 -15.13
N ASN A 467 -35.71 29.30 -15.98
CA ASN A 467 -36.11 28.78 -17.29
C ASN A 467 -36.75 27.39 -17.26
N VAL A 468 -37.00 26.82 -16.08
CA VAL A 468 -37.61 25.48 -15.96
C VAL A 468 -39.13 25.53 -16.16
N ASP A 469 -39.76 26.64 -15.83
CA ASP A 469 -41.16 26.88 -16.08
C ASP A 469 -41.37 28.15 -16.96
N ASN A 470 -42.54 28.28 -17.54
CA ASN A 470 -42.85 29.39 -18.42
C ASN A 470 -43.24 30.69 -17.69
N THR A 471 -43.38 30.63 -16.36
CA THR A 471 -43.94 31.74 -15.56
C THR A 471 -42.96 32.91 -15.43
N ALA A 472 -41.67 32.64 -15.53
CA ALA A 472 -40.59 33.64 -15.41
C ALA A 472 -39.77 33.80 -16.69
N PHE A 473 -40.31 33.38 -17.85
CA PHE A 473 -39.58 33.47 -19.11
C PHE A 473 -39.46 34.94 -19.58
N ASP A 474 -38.22 35.39 -19.76
CA ASP A 474 -37.89 36.71 -20.29
C ASP A 474 -37.04 36.60 -21.56
N MET A 475 -37.58 37.09 -22.69
CA MET A 475 -36.88 37.09 -23.99
C MET A 475 -35.57 37.89 -23.99
N ASN A 476 -35.39 38.81 -23.08
CA ASN A 476 -34.15 39.59 -22.96
C ASN A 476 -32.98 38.78 -22.40
N THR A 477 -33.24 37.65 -21.74
CA THR A 477 -32.23 36.81 -21.10
C THR A 477 -31.61 35.77 -22.04
N CYS A 478 -32.18 35.60 -23.24
CA CYS A 478 -31.71 34.60 -24.21
C CYS A 478 -31.51 35.20 -25.62
N SER A 479 -30.85 34.48 -26.51
CA SER A 479 -30.61 34.82 -27.91
C SER A 479 -31.40 33.90 -28.84
N MET A 480 -32.26 34.45 -29.72
CA MET A 480 -33.14 33.67 -30.61
C MET A 480 -32.36 32.68 -31.50
N ASN A 481 -31.30 33.13 -32.13
CA ASN A 481 -30.47 32.31 -33.03
C ASN A 481 -29.17 31.81 -32.42
N GLY A 482 -28.92 32.06 -31.13
CA GLY A 482 -27.66 31.71 -30.49
C GLY A 482 -26.45 32.50 -31.00
N THR A 483 -26.66 33.69 -31.56
CA THR A 483 -25.58 34.53 -32.10
C THR A 483 -24.83 35.32 -31.03
N ASP A 484 -25.50 35.63 -29.91
CA ASP A 484 -24.86 36.31 -28.78
C ASP A 484 -24.06 35.32 -27.92
N PRO A 485 -22.73 35.49 -27.79
CA PRO A 485 -21.90 34.57 -27.00
C PRO A 485 -22.20 34.64 -25.49
N LEU A 486 -22.79 35.74 -25.01
CA LEU A 486 -23.04 35.96 -23.58
C LEU A 486 -24.40 35.45 -23.09
N LYS A 487 -25.30 35.08 -24.01
CA LYS A 487 -26.65 34.62 -23.68
C LYS A 487 -26.90 33.18 -24.15
N PRO A 488 -27.68 32.39 -23.39
CA PRO A 488 -28.13 31.08 -23.84
C PRO A 488 -29.03 31.23 -25.05
N LYS A 489 -29.22 30.17 -25.84
CA LYS A 489 -30.20 30.13 -26.91
C LYS A 489 -31.61 30.08 -26.32
N CYS A 490 -32.53 30.78 -26.90
CA CYS A 490 -33.95 30.73 -26.51
C CYS A 490 -34.55 29.34 -26.80
N PRO A 491 -35.49 28.86 -25.98
CA PRO A 491 -36.30 27.69 -26.31
C PRO A 491 -37.13 27.96 -27.57
N VAL A 492 -37.69 26.92 -28.19
CA VAL A 492 -38.63 27.04 -29.29
C VAL A 492 -39.88 27.75 -28.78
N LEU A 493 -40.31 28.81 -29.48
CA LEU A 493 -41.47 29.62 -29.10
C LEU A 493 -42.68 29.25 -29.95
N ASN A 494 -43.87 29.28 -29.33
CA ASN A 494 -45.15 29.20 -29.99
C ASN A 494 -45.54 30.55 -30.66
N ASP A 495 -46.60 30.58 -31.41
CA ASP A 495 -47.17 31.81 -32.06
C ASP A 495 -47.48 32.89 -31.02
N SER A 496 -47.78 32.54 -29.79
CA SER A 496 -48.00 33.41 -28.63
C SER A 496 -46.73 33.92 -27.93
N GLN A 497 -45.54 33.67 -28.49
CA GLN A 497 -44.22 34.01 -27.91
C GLN A 497 -43.94 33.35 -26.54
N THR A 498 -44.62 32.25 -26.21
CA THR A 498 -44.33 31.42 -25.03
C THR A 498 -43.55 30.19 -25.45
N PRO A 499 -42.69 29.62 -24.57
CA PRO A 499 -41.96 28.39 -24.88
C PRO A 499 -42.90 27.23 -25.25
N ALA A 500 -42.51 26.47 -26.27
CA ALA A 500 -43.32 25.37 -26.81
C ALA A 500 -43.22 24.06 -26.03
N PHE A 501 -42.26 23.94 -25.09
CA PHE A 501 -42.10 22.74 -24.31
C PHE A 501 -43.20 22.58 -23.24
N PRO A 502 -43.57 21.34 -22.86
CA PRO A 502 -44.58 21.10 -21.83
C PRO A 502 -44.01 21.35 -20.43
N ASP A 503 -44.45 22.43 -19.78
CA ASP A 503 -43.98 22.84 -18.42
C ASP A 503 -44.16 21.76 -17.37
N TRP A 504 -45.29 21.07 -17.40
CA TRP A 504 -45.56 19.99 -16.45
C TRP A 504 -44.49 18.89 -16.50
N LEU A 505 -43.91 18.61 -17.66
CA LEU A 505 -42.89 17.58 -17.84
C LEU A 505 -41.56 18.03 -17.22
N THR A 506 -41.15 19.28 -17.47
CA THR A 506 -39.89 19.82 -16.90
C THR A 506 -39.95 19.95 -15.39
N ILE A 507 -41.12 20.34 -14.87
CA ILE A 507 -41.37 20.43 -13.42
C ILE A 507 -41.33 19.03 -12.79
N ILE A 508 -41.99 18.02 -13.37
CA ILE A 508 -41.96 16.64 -12.85
C ILE A 508 -40.55 16.10 -12.89
N MET A 509 -39.82 16.31 -14.00
CA MET A 509 -38.42 15.87 -14.11
C MET A 509 -37.54 16.53 -13.05
N LEU A 510 -37.73 17.80 -12.76
CA LEU A 510 -37.02 18.50 -11.70
C LEU A 510 -37.36 17.91 -10.31
N CYS A 511 -38.66 17.67 -10.04
CA CYS A 511 -39.07 17.05 -8.77
C CYS A 511 -38.45 15.67 -8.58
N VAL A 512 -38.48 14.83 -9.63
CA VAL A 512 -37.87 13.49 -9.61
C VAL A 512 -36.35 13.62 -9.40
N TYR A 513 -35.70 14.53 -10.11
CA TYR A 513 -34.27 14.77 -9.98
C TYR A 513 -33.88 15.17 -8.55
N LEU A 514 -34.58 16.14 -7.96
CA LEU A 514 -34.34 16.58 -6.58
C LEU A 514 -34.61 15.50 -5.53
N LEU A 515 -35.66 14.70 -5.76
CA LEU A 515 -35.99 13.55 -4.90
C LEU A 515 -34.81 12.57 -4.86
N PHE A 516 -34.31 12.16 -6.02
CA PHE A 516 -33.16 11.24 -6.09
C PHE A 516 -31.87 11.90 -5.60
N ALA A 517 -31.53 13.09 -6.05
CA ALA A 517 -30.28 13.74 -5.71
C ALA A 517 -30.21 14.11 -4.23
N ASN A 518 -31.21 14.84 -3.71
CA ASN A 518 -31.16 15.37 -2.35
C ASN A 518 -31.65 14.37 -1.29
N ILE A 519 -32.73 13.63 -1.57
CA ILE A 519 -33.29 12.75 -0.53
C ILE A 519 -32.61 11.40 -0.52
N LEU A 520 -32.42 10.77 -1.69
CA LEU A 520 -31.84 9.42 -1.71
C LEU A 520 -30.32 9.45 -1.73
N LEU A 521 -29.71 10.13 -2.70
CA LEU A 521 -28.24 10.07 -2.86
C LEU A 521 -27.49 10.80 -1.75
N LEU A 522 -27.92 11.98 -1.30
CA LEU A 522 -27.26 12.69 -0.20
C LEU A 522 -27.42 11.95 1.13
N ASN A 523 -28.59 11.36 1.43
CA ASN A 523 -28.76 10.57 2.64
C ASN A 523 -27.95 9.26 2.58
N LEU A 524 -27.85 8.63 1.40
CA LEU A 524 -26.99 7.47 1.22
C LEU A 524 -25.51 7.84 1.41
N LEU A 525 -25.10 9.01 0.90
CA LEU A 525 -23.74 9.53 1.13
C LEU A 525 -23.45 9.71 2.62
N ILE A 526 -24.38 10.31 3.36
CA ILE A 526 -24.23 10.50 4.81
C ILE A 526 -24.15 9.15 5.53
N ALA A 527 -24.97 8.17 5.13
CA ALA A 527 -24.95 6.83 5.70
C ALA A 527 -23.63 6.10 5.43
N ILE A 528 -23.13 6.13 4.19
CA ILE A 528 -21.82 5.56 3.82
C ILE A 528 -20.70 6.26 4.58
N PHE A 529 -20.74 7.60 4.65
CA PHE A 529 -19.75 8.38 5.40
C PHE A 529 -19.72 7.96 6.87
N ASN A 530 -20.86 7.82 7.52
CA ASN A 530 -20.94 7.41 8.93
C ASN A 530 -20.40 6.00 9.12
N PHE A 531 -20.77 5.06 8.24
CA PHE A 531 -20.25 3.69 8.28
C PHE A 531 -18.73 3.65 8.13
N THR A 532 -18.20 4.28 7.09
CA THR A 532 -16.74 4.34 6.86
C THR A 532 -16.02 5.09 8.00
N PHE A 533 -16.68 6.14 8.55
CA PHE A 533 -16.12 6.89 9.68
C PHE A 533 -15.96 6.01 10.93
N GLU A 534 -16.98 5.23 11.29
CA GLU A 534 -16.92 4.30 12.44
C GLU A 534 -15.85 3.23 12.21
N GLU A 535 -15.85 2.58 11.05
CA GLU A 535 -14.87 1.54 10.70
C GLU A 535 -13.42 2.08 10.74
N VAL A 536 -13.17 3.23 10.14
CA VAL A 536 -11.85 3.85 10.14
C VAL A 536 -11.48 4.36 11.53
N GLN A 537 -12.43 4.88 12.31
CA GLN A 537 -12.17 5.37 13.66
C GLN A 537 -11.77 4.24 14.61
N ASP A 538 -12.43 3.10 14.55
CA ASP A 538 -12.09 1.91 15.35
C ASP A 538 -10.71 1.36 14.97
N ASN A 539 -10.35 1.44 13.71
CA ASN A 539 -9.06 0.97 13.19
C ASN A 539 -8.00 2.08 13.03
N THR A 540 -8.33 3.32 13.40
CA THR A 540 -7.46 4.51 13.17
C THR A 540 -6.04 4.31 13.66
N ASP A 541 -5.87 3.79 14.88
CA ASP A 541 -4.54 3.63 15.47
C ASP A 541 -3.70 2.57 14.72
N ARG A 542 -4.33 1.49 14.27
CA ARG A 542 -3.68 0.43 13.48
C ARG A 542 -3.30 0.92 12.10
N ILE A 543 -4.22 1.59 11.41
CA ILE A 543 -4.00 2.13 10.06
C ILE A 543 -2.88 3.18 10.10
N TRP A 544 -2.93 4.12 11.04
CA TRP A 544 -1.91 5.14 11.18
C TRP A 544 -0.53 4.56 11.51
N LYS A 545 -0.44 3.59 12.42
CA LYS A 545 0.81 2.91 12.77
C LYS A 545 1.43 2.17 11.58
N PHE A 546 0.59 1.60 10.72
CA PHE A 546 1.02 0.93 9.50
C PHE A 546 1.54 1.93 8.46
N GLN A 547 0.80 3.00 8.18
CA GLN A 547 1.21 4.07 7.26
C GLN A 547 2.49 4.77 7.71
N ARG A 548 2.67 4.94 9.02
CA ARG A 548 3.88 5.51 9.60
C ARG A 548 5.15 4.72 9.22
N TYR A 549 5.05 3.42 9.08
CA TYR A 549 6.19 2.62 8.64
C TYR A 549 6.61 2.99 7.21
N GLU A 550 5.69 3.05 6.25
CA GLU A 550 5.99 3.39 4.86
C GLU A 550 6.68 4.76 4.79
N LEU A 551 6.19 5.73 5.54
CA LEU A 551 6.83 7.03 5.66
C LEU A 551 8.27 6.94 6.18
N ILE A 552 8.49 6.24 7.28
CA ILE A 552 9.82 6.14 7.90
C ILE A 552 10.79 5.50 6.91
N LYS A 553 10.37 4.47 6.20
CA LYS A 553 11.15 3.79 5.17
C LYS A 553 11.52 4.74 4.02
N GLU A 554 10.56 5.51 3.55
CA GLU A 554 10.75 6.49 2.48
C GLU A 554 11.80 7.53 2.87
N TYR A 555 11.62 8.19 4.02
CA TYR A 555 12.53 9.26 4.47
C TYR A 555 13.87 8.74 4.98
N HIS A 556 13.95 7.50 5.43
CA HIS A 556 15.22 6.86 5.73
C HIS A 556 16.11 6.71 4.48
N SER A 557 15.51 6.34 3.35
CA SER A 557 16.23 6.15 2.07
C SER A 557 16.52 7.46 1.32
N ARG A 558 15.77 8.54 1.59
CA ARG A 558 15.95 9.83 0.92
C ARG A 558 17.29 10.49 1.24
N PRO A 559 17.89 11.25 0.28
CA PRO A 559 19.03 12.12 0.55
C PRO A 559 18.70 13.16 1.64
N ALA A 560 19.75 13.72 2.28
CA ALA A 560 19.57 14.68 3.36
C ALA A 560 19.09 16.06 2.86
N ALA A 561 19.43 16.46 1.64
CA ALA A 561 19.04 17.75 1.08
C ALA A 561 17.61 17.70 0.50
N PRO A 562 16.75 18.70 0.81
CA PRO A 562 15.43 18.83 0.20
C PRO A 562 15.52 19.43 -1.21
N PRO A 563 14.44 19.35 -2.03
CA PRO A 563 14.31 20.18 -3.22
C PRO A 563 14.40 21.68 -2.87
N PRO A 564 15.06 22.54 -3.69
CA PRO A 564 15.76 22.25 -4.96
C PRO A 564 17.17 21.69 -4.80
N PHE A 565 17.74 21.69 -3.59
CA PHE A 565 19.14 21.29 -3.33
C PHE A 565 19.40 19.80 -3.50
N ILE A 566 18.35 18.97 -3.60
CA ILE A 566 18.43 17.51 -3.81
C ILE A 566 19.19 17.15 -5.09
N ILE A 567 19.20 18.04 -6.11
CA ILE A 567 19.94 17.87 -7.36
C ILE A 567 21.44 17.68 -7.07
N LEU A 568 21.99 18.46 -6.14
CA LEU A 568 23.41 18.36 -5.75
C LEU A 568 23.70 16.99 -5.12
N SER A 569 22.77 16.47 -4.31
CA SER A 569 22.90 15.14 -3.72
C SER A 569 22.84 14.04 -4.79
N HIS A 570 21.94 14.16 -5.76
CA HIS A 570 21.85 13.21 -6.87
C HIS A 570 23.10 13.26 -7.76
N LEU A 571 23.60 14.46 -8.05
CA LEU A 571 24.84 14.63 -8.81
C LEU A 571 26.03 14.01 -8.06
N TYR A 572 26.14 14.21 -6.75
CA TYR A 572 27.16 13.58 -5.92
C TYR A 572 27.08 12.05 -5.96
N ILE A 573 25.85 11.47 -5.83
CA ILE A 573 25.63 10.03 -5.92
C ILE A 573 26.02 9.50 -7.29
N LEU A 574 25.67 10.21 -8.36
CA LEU A 574 26.01 9.87 -9.75
C LEU A 574 27.53 9.87 -9.95
N ILE A 575 28.22 10.94 -9.54
CA ILE A 575 29.68 11.05 -9.62
C ILE A 575 30.34 9.92 -8.83
N ARG A 576 29.88 9.65 -7.61
CA ARG A 576 30.40 8.56 -6.79
C ARG A 576 30.23 7.19 -7.46
N SER A 577 29.09 6.95 -8.10
CA SER A 577 28.77 5.69 -8.78
C SER A 577 29.61 5.50 -10.05
N ILE A 578 29.76 6.57 -10.87
CA ILE A 578 30.45 6.50 -12.17
C ILE A 578 31.96 6.61 -11.98
N VAL A 579 32.43 7.61 -11.22
CA VAL A 579 33.87 7.94 -11.13
C VAL A 579 34.55 7.00 -10.12
N LEU A 580 33.98 6.80 -8.94
CA LEU A 580 34.57 6.01 -7.87
C LEU A 580 34.20 4.51 -7.97
N ARG A 581 33.34 4.10 -8.92
CA ARG A 581 32.86 2.73 -9.12
C ARG A 581 32.42 2.03 -7.82
N ARG A 582 32.03 2.78 -6.82
CA ARG A 582 31.51 2.28 -5.55
C ARG A 582 30.00 2.22 -5.65
N PRO A 583 29.39 1.02 -5.65
CA PRO A 583 27.94 0.92 -5.64
C PRO A 583 27.40 1.61 -4.39
N HIS A 584 26.31 2.34 -4.53
CA HIS A 584 25.57 2.84 -3.39
C HIS A 584 24.88 1.63 -2.74
N ILE A 585 25.48 1.10 -1.68
CA ILE A 585 24.88 0.02 -0.89
C ILE A 585 23.66 0.63 -0.18
N LYS A 586 22.48 0.35 -0.71
CA LYS A 586 21.22 0.68 -0.02
C LYS A 586 20.95 -0.42 0.98
N SER A 587 20.93 -0.07 2.26
CA SER A 587 20.26 -0.87 3.28
C SER A 587 18.76 -0.84 2.97
N LYS A 588 18.25 -1.89 2.30
CA LYS A 588 16.88 -1.91 1.79
C LYS A 588 15.81 -2.00 2.88
N ASP A 589 16.12 -2.48 4.09
CA ASP A 589 15.10 -2.87 5.08
C ASP A 589 15.53 -2.64 6.53
N PHE A 590 16.17 -1.53 6.87
CA PHE A 590 16.71 -1.27 8.21
C PHE A 590 17.69 -2.35 8.71
N SER A 591 18.08 -3.30 7.85
CA SER A 591 19.02 -4.34 8.20
C SER A 591 20.38 -3.71 8.50
N LYS A 592 20.87 -3.91 9.69
CA LYS A 592 22.30 -3.79 10.00
C LYS A 592 22.92 -5.13 9.61
N ASP A 593 23.70 -5.14 8.53
CA ASP A 593 24.61 -6.24 8.22
C ASP A 593 25.62 -6.41 9.33
#